data_75187b6f05a2e111d028f54a53b1acd0
#
_entry.id   75187b6f05a2e111d028f54a53b1acd0
#
_cell.length_a   1.000
_cell.length_b   1.000
_cell.length_c   1.000
_cell.angle_alpha   90.00
_cell.angle_beta   90.00
_cell.angle_gamma   90.00
#
_symmetry.space_group_name_H-M   'P 1'
#
loop_
_entity.id
_entity.type
_entity.pdbx_description
1 polymer ?
#
loop_
_entity_poly.entity_id
_entity_poly.type
_entity_poly.pdbx_seq_one_letter_code
_entity_poly.pdbx_strand_id
1 'polypeptide(L)'
;MNGRFKRLMGLGLIVVLTAAAPASAVTVGKVLSSDKGIVAAAHPLAAAAGAEVLEAGGNAIDAAIATSLALGVVEPYASSLFGEGYMVARMADGRTWSIDFRSCAPAMASYEQMAQEGFKTTGEMKLKLQGACVPGLPAGIREVMSRGATKPLTDLAAPAIRYAEDGFEVNQTFSQICKDNFKTLSENAPDFLNEGLAWELGETFKNPKLAATLRRLAEKGLDDFYRGSVADDIDAFMKEKGGWIRKEDLQAYRAVERTPLQGRYKGYNITVAGLPVGGPRLIENMNLFENFNFAAMGWDDPLRLHIMQEVFLLTASDLSAYVGDPAFSRTAERGMANKEYAKLRLMSVKLGGATTSEDWAAGKGRAGDAPAFEEGMGLSDYLTLPAAAALPAQEQFESASTTHFSVVDRWGNAVAWTQTISGFFGTGYWLDGFFLNNEMGNFWSRPSPEGNGVSDIQPGKRVRTTISPMIVDRAGRVRWVLGTPGAGRIVPTLCQMLIDLIDFNMSLEESINSPKIMSSFNSGEGVSLMEMESGYSEGTIRALEQGFGHKVEIKKFPDLYFGGPNAIERGLFDGRLTGVGSVRRGGAAAAPEN
;
A
#
# COMPACT_ATOMS: atom_id res chain seq x y z
N MET A 1 -67.28 -60.35 21.37
CA MET A 1 -66.59 -59.97 22.60
C MET A 1 -65.26 -59.35 22.20
N ASN A 2 -65.15 -58.08 22.35
CA ASN A 2 -64.05 -57.15 22.48
C ASN A 2 -62.66 -57.50 21.89
N GLY A 3 -62.30 -56.81 20.78
CA GLY A 3 -60.94 -56.69 20.27
C GLY A 3 -60.64 -55.22 19.96
N ARG A 4 -59.77 -54.61 20.76
CA ARG A 4 -59.33 -53.19 20.62
C ARG A 4 -58.34 -53.06 19.49
N PHE A 5 -58.63 -52.23 18.48
CA PHE A 5 -57.67 -51.71 17.49
C PHE A 5 -56.77 -50.64 18.13
N LYS A 6 -55.46 -50.87 18.20
CA LYS A 6 -54.45 -49.86 18.47
C LYS A 6 -54.04 -49.28 17.16
N ARG A 7 -54.28 -47.96 16.94
CA ARG A 7 -53.65 -47.14 15.88
C ARG A 7 -52.19 -46.81 16.28
N LEU A 8 -51.23 -47.31 15.52
CA LEU A 8 -49.85 -46.78 15.53
C LEU A 8 -49.86 -45.53 14.69
N MET A 9 -49.58 -44.34 15.29
CA MET A 9 -49.14 -43.16 14.61
C MET A 9 -47.64 -43.32 14.33
N GLY A 10 -47.26 -43.47 13.04
CA GLY A 10 -45.89 -43.39 12.61
C GLY A 10 -45.47 -41.92 12.58
N LEU A 11 -44.55 -41.50 13.48
CA LEU A 11 -43.80 -40.25 13.33
C LEU A 11 -42.82 -40.44 12.19
N GLY A 12 -43.08 -39.81 11.05
CA GLY A 12 -42.09 -39.66 9.97
C GLY A 12 -41.01 -38.67 10.41
N LEU A 13 -39.81 -39.17 10.65
CA LEU A 13 -38.61 -38.35 10.86
C LEU A 13 -38.23 -37.73 9.53
N ILE A 14 -38.51 -36.43 9.34
CA ILE A 14 -38.00 -35.66 8.21
C ILE A 14 -36.53 -35.36 8.52
N VAL A 15 -35.61 -36.15 7.96
CA VAL A 15 -34.17 -35.82 7.93
C VAL A 15 -34.00 -34.74 6.89
N VAL A 16 -33.89 -33.49 7.32
CA VAL A 16 -33.40 -32.39 6.47
C VAL A 16 -31.90 -32.61 6.30
N LEU A 17 -31.52 -33.23 5.20
CA LEU A 17 -30.12 -33.21 4.74
C LEU A 17 -29.81 -31.77 4.33
N THR A 18 -29.20 -30.99 5.21
CA THR A 18 -28.48 -29.78 4.82
C THR A 18 -27.28 -30.26 4.02
N ALA A 19 -27.35 -30.16 2.68
CA ALA A 19 -26.19 -30.29 1.83
C ALA A 19 -25.24 -29.18 2.24
N ALA A 20 -24.15 -29.51 2.95
CA ALA A 20 -23.03 -28.61 3.09
C ALA A 20 -22.55 -28.26 1.65
N ALA A 21 -22.55 -26.98 1.31
CA ALA A 21 -21.94 -26.54 0.06
C ALA A 21 -20.51 -27.11 0.03
N PRO A 22 -20.06 -27.63 -1.12
CA PRO A 22 -18.68 -28.11 -1.22
C PRO A 22 -17.76 -26.97 -0.83
N ALA A 23 -16.80 -27.22 0.07
CA ALA A 23 -15.76 -26.27 0.41
C ALA A 23 -15.09 -25.86 -0.92
N SER A 24 -15.00 -24.54 -1.18
CA SER A 24 -14.37 -24.03 -2.37
C SER A 24 -12.96 -24.58 -2.45
N ALA A 25 -12.66 -25.33 -3.52
CA ALA A 25 -11.37 -25.99 -3.68
C ALA A 25 -10.34 -24.96 -4.18
N VAL A 26 -9.57 -24.40 -3.25
CA VAL A 26 -8.47 -23.47 -3.56
C VAL A 26 -7.16 -23.95 -2.95
N THR A 27 -6.07 -23.78 -3.70
CA THR A 27 -4.72 -24.09 -3.24
C THR A 27 -4.05 -22.80 -2.73
N VAL A 28 -3.35 -22.90 -1.60
CA VAL A 28 -2.60 -21.79 -0.96
C VAL A 28 -1.14 -22.19 -0.76
N GLY A 29 -0.21 -21.30 -1.08
CA GLY A 29 1.23 -21.54 -0.89
C GLY A 29 2.06 -20.26 -0.94
N LYS A 30 3.33 -20.33 -0.56
CA LYS A 30 4.25 -19.18 -0.67
C LYS A 30 4.53 -18.81 -2.13
N VAL A 31 4.72 -19.81 -2.94
CA VAL A 31 4.87 -19.72 -4.40
C VAL A 31 3.87 -20.69 -5.00
N LEU A 32 3.06 -20.22 -5.91
CA LEU A 32 2.04 -21.03 -6.57
C LEU A 32 1.92 -20.63 -8.03
N SER A 33 1.66 -21.61 -8.90
CA SER A 33 1.42 -21.36 -10.33
C SER A 33 0.04 -21.86 -10.74
N SER A 34 -0.65 -21.10 -11.59
CA SER A 34 -1.99 -21.42 -12.08
C SER A 34 -2.23 -20.84 -13.48
N ASP A 35 -3.11 -21.44 -14.23
CA ASP A 35 -3.66 -20.92 -15.51
C ASP A 35 -5.12 -20.43 -15.36
N LYS A 36 -5.76 -20.70 -14.21
CA LYS A 36 -7.16 -20.32 -13.91
C LYS A 36 -7.32 -18.96 -13.22
N GLY A 37 -6.23 -18.25 -12.96
CA GLY A 37 -6.17 -17.02 -12.18
C GLY A 37 -5.44 -17.23 -10.85
N ILE A 38 -4.98 -16.14 -10.23
CA ILE A 38 -4.17 -16.20 -9.00
C ILE A 38 -4.29 -14.89 -8.22
N VAL A 39 -4.19 -15.00 -6.91
CA VAL A 39 -4.11 -13.88 -5.95
C VAL A 39 -2.83 -14.02 -5.14
N ALA A 40 -2.06 -12.95 -5.00
CA ALA A 40 -0.94 -12.89 -4.06
C ALA A 40 -1.22 -11.77 -3.04
N ALA A 41 -1.25 -12.10 -1.74
CA ALA A 41 -1.63 -11.17 -0.67
C ALA A 41 -0.77 -11.36 0.58
N ALA A 42 -0.81 -10.37 1.47
CA ALA A 42 -0.01 -10.36 2.70
C ALA A 42 -0.44 -11.41 3.75
N HIS A 43 -1.62 -12.01 3.57
CA HIS A 43 -2.14 -13.05 4.46
C HIS A 43 -2.73 -14.21 3.66
N PRO A 44 -2.48 -15.50 4.04
CA PRO A 44 -2.99 -16.67 3.32
C PRO A 44 -4.51 -16.68 3.16
N LEU A 45 -5.27 -16.34 4.20
CA LEU A 45 -6.72 -16.28 4.17
C LEU A 45 -7.25 -15.19 3.23
N ALA A 46 -6.55 -14.07 3.13
CA ALA A 46 -6.95 -13.01 2.20
C ALA A 46 -6.69 -13.40 0.74
N ALA A 47 -5.59 -14.10 0.47
CA ALA A 47 -5.33 -14.68 -0.85
C ALA A 47 -6.39 -15.75 -1.19
N ALA A 48 -6.74 -16.61 -0.23
CA ALA A 48 -7.78 -17.62 -0.38
C ALA A 48 -9.16 -16.99 -0.67
N ALA A 49 -9.55 -15.93 0.03
CA ALA A 49 -10.81 -15.21 -0.21
C ALA A 49 -10.97 -14.77 -1.67
N GLY A 50 -9.91 -14.18 -2.24
CA GLY A 50 -9.92 -13.80 -3.65
C GLY A 50 -9.93 -15.01 -4.60
N ALA A 51 -9.20 -16.07 -4.28
CA ALA A 51 -9.16 -17.29 -5.08
C ALA A 51 -10.51 -18.05 -5.07
N GLU A 52 -11.23 -18.06 -3.93
CA GLU A 52 -12.59 -18.58 -3.84
C GLU A 52 -13.54 -17.86 -4.81
N VAL A 53 -13.41 -16.54 -4.92
CA VAL A 53 -14.21 -15.74 -5.86
C VAL A 53 -13.84 -16.04 -7.31
N LEU A 54 -12.54 -16.23 -7.63
CA LEU A 54 -12.10 -16.65 -8.95
C LEU A 54 -12.64 -18.04 -9.32
N GLU A 55 -12.61 -19.00 -8.37
CA GLU A 55 -13.19 -20.34 -8.55
C GLU A 55 -14.69 -20.30 -8.79
N ALA A 56 -15.42 -19.41 -8.09
CA ALA A 56 -16.84 -19.17 -8.30
C ALA A 56 -17.16 -18.41 -9.61
N GLY A 57 -16.16 -18.22 -10.49
CA GLY A 57 -16.32 -17.57 -11.79
C GLY A 57 -16.33 -16.04 -11.75
N GLY A 58 -15.93 -15.42 -10.65
CA GLY A 58 -15.67 -13.98 -10.57
C GLY A 58 -14.43 -13.58 -11.36
N ASN A 59 -14.32 -12.29 -11.70
CA ASN A 59 -13.16 -11.72 -12.38
C ASN A 59 -12.13 -11.15 -11.40
N ALA A 60 -11.04 -10.54 -11.91
CA ALA A 60 -9.99 -9.95 -11.08
C ALA A 60 -10.49 -8.80 -10.19
N ILE A 61 -11.51 -8.07 -10.60
CA ILE A 61 -12.13 -7.00 -9.80
C ILE A 61 -12.91 -7.60 -8.62
N ASP A 62 -13.72 -8.64 -8.87
CA ASP A 62 -14.45 -9.37 -7.83
C ASP A 62 -13.49 -9.94 -6.78
N ALA A 63 -12.44 -10.63 -7.23
CA ALA A 63 -11.43 -11.21 -6.36
C ALA A 63 -10.66 -10.16 -5.56
N ALA A 64 -10.34 -9.00 -6.17
CA ALA A 64 -9.68 -7.90 -5.49
C ALA A 64 -10.54 -7.33 -4.35
N ILE A 65 -11.84 -7.19 -4.54
CA ILE A 65 -12.76 -6.71 -3.50
C ILE A 65 -12.83 -7.69 -2.33
N ALA A 66 -12.98 -8.99 -2.61
CA ALA A 66 -13.00 -10.01 -1.56
C ALA A 66 -11.68 -10.07 -0.77
N THR A 67 -10.53 -9.97 -1.46
CA THR A 67 -9.20 -9.91 -0.83
C THR A 67 -9.06 -8.67 0.04
N SER A 68 -9.51 -7.49 -0.45
CA SER A 68 -9.46 -6.23 0.29
C SER A 68 -10.26 -6.28 1.60
N LEU A 69 -11.50 -6.80 1.54
CA LEU A 69 -12.36 -6.96 2.72
C LEU A 69 -11.77 -7.98 3.71
N ALA A 70 -11.26 -9.10 3.21
CA ALA A 70 -10.62 -10.12 4.04
C ALA A 70 -9.36 -9.59 4.75
N LEU A 71 -8.53 -8.78 4.09
CA LEU A 71 -7.37 -8.11 4.72
C LEU A 71 -7.79 -7.21 5.88
N GLY A 72 -8.93 -6.51 5.78
CA GLY A 72 -9.48 -5.73 6.89
C GLY A 72 -9.82 -6.55 8.13
N VAL A 73 -10.03 -7.86 7.98
CA VAL A 73 -10.29 -8.81 9.06
C VAL A 73 -9.00 -9.43 9.59
N VAL A 74 -8.15 -9.94 8.69
CA VAL A 74 -6.99 -10.79 9.07
C VAL A 74 -5.70 -10.00 9.31
N GLU A 75 -5.64 -8.74 8.85
CA GLU A 75 -4.56 -7.79 9.15
C GLU A 75 -5.12 -6.48 9.75
N PRO A 76 -5.89 -6.51 10.86
CA PRO A 76 -6.53 -5.31 11.42
C PRO A 76 -5.51 -4.25 11.85
N TYR A 77 -4.26 -4.66 12.05
CA TYR A 77 -3.14 -3.77 12.36
C TYR A 77 -2.66 -2.93 11.16
N ALA A 78 -3.01 -3.30 9.92
CA ALA A 78 -2.50 -2.68 8.70
C ALA A 78 -3.59 -2.21 7.73
N SER A 79 -4.81 -2.72 7.89
CA SER A 79 -5.95 -2.45 7.03
C SER A 79 -7.25 -2.48 7.83
N SER A 80 -8.23 -1.65 7.46
CA SER A 80 -9.58 -1.67 8.06
C SER A 80 -10.59 -1.00 7.14
N LEU A 81 -11.88 -1.09 7.47
CA LEU A 81 -12.93 -0.31 6.80
C LEU A 81 -12.72 1.20 6.91
N PHE A 82 -12.05 1.66 7.97
CA PHE A 82 -11.67 3.06 8.16
C PHE A 82 -10.31 3.41 7.51
N GLY A 83 -9.89 2.60 6.55
CA GLY A 83 -8.65 2.74 5.81
C GLY A 83 -8.81 3.57 4.53
N GLU A 84 -7.75 3.52 3.76
CA GLU A 84 -7.58 4.23 2.50
C GLU A 84 -6.66 3.45 1.57
N GLY A 85 -6.42 3.96 0.36
CA GLY A 85 -5.48 3.32 -0.54
C GLY A 85 -5.58 3.82 -1.98
N TYR A 86 -5.03 2.99 -2.87
CA TYR A 86 -5.01 3.23 -4.30
C TYR A 86 -5.01 1.90 -5.07
N MET A 87 -5.71 1.86 -6.18
CA MET A 87 -5.79 0.69 -7.04
C MET A 87 -5.49 1.05 -8.49
N VAL A 88 -4.75 0.18 -9.16
CA VAL A 88 -4.51 0.23 -10.61
C VAL A 88 -5.02 -1.06 -11.22
N ALA A 89 -5.80 -0.95 -12.29
CA ALA A 89 -6.28 -2.08 -13.07
C ALA A 89 -5.84 -1.98 -14.53
N ARG A 90 -5.57 -3.14 -15.12
CA ARG A 90 -5.38 -3.33 -16.55
C ARG A 90 -6.29 -4.46 -17.01
N MET A 91 -7.23 -4.13 -17.85
CA MET A 91 -8.18 -5.11 -18.38
C MET A 91 -7.55 -5.90 -19.53
N ALA A 92 -8.10 -7.07 -19.83
CA ALA A 92 -7.63 -7.94 -20.91
C ALA A 92 -7.69 -7.28 -22.30
N ASP A 93 -8.60 -6.31 -22.49
CA ASP A 93 -8.72 -5.50 -23.71
C ASP A 93 -7.68 -4.37 -23.81
N GLY A 94 -6.81 -4.23 -22.80
CA GLY A 94 -5.74 -3.24 -22.75
C GLY A 94 -6.13 -1.92 -22.07
N ARG A 95 -7.40 -1.68 -21.72
CA ARG A 95 -7.79 -0.49 -20.94
C ARG A 95 -7.13 -0.50 -19.57
N THR A 96 -6.61 0.66 -19.17
CA THR A 96 -6.05 0.89 -17.83
C THR A 96 -6.82 1.99 -17.14
N TRP A 97 -7.06 1.84 -15.85
CA TRP A 97 -7.69 2.84 -15.01
C TRP A 97 -7.24 2.68 -13.57
N SER A 98 -7.46 3.70 -12.76
CA SER A 98 -7.09 3.66 -11.35
C SER A 98 -8.10 4.42 -10.49
N ILE A 99 -8.23 4.00 -9.25
CA ILE A 99 -9.07 4.64 -8.25
C ILE A 99 -8.21 5.09 -7.07
N ASP A 100 -8.25 6.39 -6.83
CA ASP A 100 -7.71 7.05 -5.67
C ASP A 100 -8.80 7.10 -4.59
N PHE A 101 -8.63 6.31 -3.54
CA PHE A 101 -9.45 6.33 -2.35
C PHE A 101 -8.61 6.69 -1.11
N ARG A 102 -7.62 7.60 -1.31
CA ARG A 102 -6.85 8.19 -0.23
C ARG A 102 -7.77 8.95 0.71
N SER A 103 -7.51 8.87 2.00
CA SER A 103 -8.22 9.66 3.00
C SER A 103 -7.95 11.17 2.83
N CYS A 104 -8.84 11.98 3.33
CA CYS A 104 -8.67 13.43 3.32
C CYS A 104 -8.84 14.04 4.72
N ALA A 105 -8.23 15.21 4.90
CA ALA A 105 -8.34 15.95 6.15
C ALA A 105 -9.82 16.33 6.42
N PRO A 106 -10.33 16.17 7.65
CA PRO A 106 -11.68 16.61 8.01
C PRO A 106 -11.81 18.13 7.97
N ALA A 107 -13.04 18.64 7.95
CA ALA A 107 -13.32 20.08 7.89
C ALA A 107 -12.72 20.89 9.04
N MET A 108 -12.56 20.27 10.21
CA MET A 108 -11.93 20.91 11.38
C MET A 108 -10.39 20.97 11.31
N ALA A 109 -9.76 20.27 10.37
CA ALA A 109 -8.31 20.19 10.30
C ALA A 109 -7.69 21.51 9.84
N SER A 110 -6.97 22.18 10.73
CA SER A 110 -6.16 23.35 10.44
C SER A 110 -4.98 23.47 11.42
N TYR A 111 -3.99 24.29 11.08
CA TYR A 111 -2.88 24.59 12.00
C TYR A 111 -3.35 25.35 13.25
N GLU A 112 -4.37 26.20 13.12
CA GLU A 112 -4.98 26.92 14.22
C GLU A 112 -5.67 25.96 15.19
N GLN A 113 -6.47 25.02 14.68
CA GLN A 113 -7.14 24.01 15.50
C GLN A 113 -6.12 23.11 16.20
N MET A 114 -5.08 22.68 15.48
CA MET A 114 -3.98 21.90 16.04
C MET A 114 -3.31 22.63 17.21
N ALA A 115 -3.01 23.92 17.04
CA ALA A 115 -2.40 24.74 18.09
C ALA A 115 -3.34 25.01 19.28
N GLN A 116 -4.64 25.23 19.04
CA GLN A 116 -5.66 25.42 20.11
C GLN A 116 -5.77 24.18 21.00
N GLU A 117 -5.62 22.98 20.45
CA GLU A 117 -5.62 21.72 21.21
C GLU A 117 -4.23 21.35 21.79
N GLY A 118 -3.25 22.22 21.62
CA GLY A 118 -1.91 22.10 22.23
C GLY A 118 -0.93 21.20 21.47
N PHE A 119 -1.26 20.75 20.26
CA PHE A 119 -0.34 19.97 19.43
C PHE A 119 0.70 20.89 18.75
N LYS A 120 1.97 20.50 18.85
CA LYS A 120 3.09 21.21 18.20
C LYS A 120 3.46 20.58 16.85
N THR A 121 3.19 19.29 16.70
CA THR A 121 3.49 18.52 15.49
C THR A 121 2.33 17.61 15.12
N THR A 122 2.19 17.30 13.85
CA THR A 122 1.23 16.30 13.37
C THR A 122 1.55 14.89 13.89
N GLY A 123 2.82 14.64 14.21
CA GLY A 123 3.27 13.39 14.84
C GLY A 123 2.64 13.14 16.21
N GLU A 124 2.42 14.19 17.00
CA GLU A 124 1.77 14.10 18.34
C GLU A 124 0.30 13.68 18.25
N MET A 125 -0.34 13.91 17.09
CA MET A 125 -1.74 13.54 16.85
C MET A 125 -1.90 12.05 16.49
N LYS A 126 -0.84 11.35 16.06
CA LYS A 126 -0.93 10.00 15.49
C LYS A 126 -1.67 8.98 16.38
N LEU A 127 -1.51 9.05 17.69
CA LEU A 127 -2.16 8.16 18.65
C LEU A 127 -3.34 8.84 19.37
N LYS A 128 -3.94 9.83 18.74
CA LYS A 128 -5.15 10.54 19.19
C LYS A 128 -6.20 10.51 18.09
N LEU A 129 -7.47 10.74 18.43
CA LEU A 129 -8.55 10.78 17.44
C LEU A 129 -8.40 11.91 16.42
N GLN A 130 -7.73 12.99 16.78
CA GLN A 130 -7.35 14.08 15.88
C GLN A 130 -6.36 13.62 14.78
N GLY A 131 -5.70 12.47 14.96
CA GLY A 131 -4.86 11.84 13.96
C GLY A 131 -5.65 11.20 12.81
N ALA A 132 -6.96 10.99 12.97
CA ALA A 132 -7.79 10.34 11.96
C ALA A 132 -8.13 11.29 10.80
N CYS A 133 -8.00 10.79 9.56
CA CYS A 133 -8.55 11.38 8.35
C CYS A 133 -9.83 10.69 7.93
N VAL A 134 -10.67 11.38 7.15
CA VAL A 134 -11.90 10.81 6.57
C VAL A 134 -11.56 9.61 5.70
N PRO A 135 -12.06 8.40 6.01
CA PRO A 135 -11.63 7.18 5.37
C PRO A 135 -12.16 7.03 3.93
N GLY A 136 -11.41 6.31 3.10
CA GLY A 136 -11.72 6.15 1.69
C GLY A 136 -12.04 4.74 1.23
N LEU A 137 -11.68 3.70 1.98
CA LEU A 137 -11.73 2.31 1.49
C LEU A 137 -13.13 1.86 1.04
N PRO A 138 -14.22 2.04 1.80
CA PRO A 138 -15.55 1.61 1.33
C PRO A 138 -16.01 2.37 0.07
N ALA A 139 -15.70 3.66 -0.06
CA ALA A 139 -15.99 4.42 -1.26
C ALA A 139 -15.15 3.96 -2.46
N GLY A 140 -13.88 3.59 -2.22
CA GLY A 140 -13.01 2.96 -3.22
C GLY A 140 -13.59 1.65 -3.73
N ILE A 141 -13.99 0.76 -2.84
CA ILE A 141 -14.64 -0.51 -3.20
C ILE A 141 -15.92 -0.26 -4.01
N ARG A 142 -16.77 0.68 -3.60
CA ARG A 142 -17.99 1.03 -4.34
C ARG A 142 -17.68 1.50 -5.76
N GLU A 143 -16.69 2.37 -5.92
CA GLU A 143 -16.29 2.89 -7.23
C GLU A 143 -15.71 1.79 -8.12
N VAL A 144 -14.88 0.92 -7.57
CA VAL A 144 -14.30 -0.25 -8.24
C VAL A 144 -15.40 -1.24 -8.67
N MET A 145 -16.38 -1.51 -7.80
CA MET A 145 -17.52 -2.36 -8.12
C MET A 145 -18.30 -1.85 -9.34
N SER A 146 -18.57 -0.55 -9.38
CA SER A 146 -19.35 0.07 -10.47
C SER A 146 -18.70 -0.06 -11.84
N ARG A 147 -17.37 -0.30 -11.90
CA ARG A 147 -16.57 -0.36 -13.11
C ARG A 147 -16.35 -1.75 -13.68
N GLY A 148 -16.49 -2.78 -12.87
CA GLY A 148 -16.15 -4.10 -13.40
C GLY A 148 -16.49 -5.30 -12.53
N ALA A 149 -17.14 -5.15 -11.38
CA ALA A 149 -17.59 -6.28 -10.61
C ALA A 149 -18.74 -7.01 -11.31
N THR A 150 -18.71 -8.33 -11.24
CA THR A 150 -19.72 -9.21 -11.82
C THR A 150 -20.54 -9.94 -10.76
N LYS A 151 -20.08 -9.89 -9.51
CA LYS A 151 -20.72 -10.53 -8.34
C LYS A 151 -21.29 -9.46 -7.40
N PRO A 152 -22.38 -9.74 -6.69
CA PRO A 152 -22.92 -8.83 -5.70
C PRO A 152 -21.99 -8.73 -4.47
N LEU A 153 -22.06 -7.62 -3.76
CA LEU A 153 -21.23 -7.39 -2.56
C LEU A 153 -21.44 -8.47 -1.47
N THR A 154 -22.63 -9.04 -1.38
CA THR A 154 -22.94 -10.14 -0.45
C THR A 154 -22.04 -11.35 -0.67
N ASP A 155 -21.78 -11.72 -1.92
CA ASP A 155 -20.92 -12.84 -2.26
C ASP A 155 -19.44 -12.46 -2.02
N LEU A 156 -19.04 -11.22 -2.37
CA LEU A 156 -17.67 -10.75 -2.23
C LEU A 156 -17.25 -10.53 -0.76
N ALA A 157 -18.20 -10.18 0.11
CA ALA A 157 -17.96 -10.02 1.55
C ALA A 157 -18.03 -11.34 2.33
N ALA A 158 -18.62 -12.40 1.77
CA ALA A 158 -18.87 -13.66 2.48
C ALA A 158 -17.62 -14.29 3.10
N PRO A 159 -16.45 -14.37 2.42
CA PRO A 159 -15.22 -14.89 3.04
C PRO A 159 -14.76 -14.05 4.24
N ALA A 160 -14.77 -12.72 4.12
CA ALA A 160 -14.38 -11.81 5.19
C ALA A 160 -15.31 -11.94 6.41
N ILE A 161 -16.63 -12.00 6.18
CA ILE A 161 -17.63 -12.23 7.24
C ILE A 161 -17.36 -13.55 7.96
N ARG A 162 -17.15 -14.63 7.21
CA ARG A 162 -16.84 -15.96 7.77
C ARG A 162 -15.57 -15.91 8.64
N TYR A 163 -14.47 -15.31 8.18
CA TYR A 163 -13.24 -15.20 8.97
C TYR A 163 -13.42 -14.36 10.23
N ALA A 164 -14.25 -13.33 10.19
CA ALA A 164 -14.55 -12.51 11.36
C ALA A 164 -15.41 -13.26 12.41
N GLU A 165 -16.34 -14.13 11.99
CA GLU A 165 -17.23 -14.88 12.88
C GLU A 165 -16.62 -16.16 13.42
N ASP A 166 -16.12 -17.01 12.50
CA ASP A 166 -15.54 -18.31 12.87
C ASP A 166 -14.20 -18.11 13.57
N GLY A 167 -13.49 -17.01 13.24
CA GLY A 167 -12.17 -16.70 13.71
C GLY A 167 -11.08 -17.32 12.86
N PHE A 168 -9.85 -16.93 13.15
CA PHE A 168 -8.64 -17.46 12.50
C PHE A 168 -7.49 -17.53 13.49
N GLU A 169 -6.52 -18.38 13.20
CA GLU A 169 -5.33 -18.54 14.03
C GLU A 169 -4.40 -17.33 13.90
N VAL A 170 -4.02 -16.75 15.03
CA VAL A 170 -3.08 -15.63 15.14
C VAL A 170 -1.69 -16.09 14.71
N ASN A 171 -1.14 -15.45 13.68
CA ASN A 171 0.20 -15.73 13.18
C ASN A 171 1.28 -14.91 13.93
N GLN A 172 2.56 -15.22 13.66
CA GLN A 172 3.70 -14.57 14.30
C GLN A 172 3.72 -13.04 14.10
N THR A 173 3.37 -12.56 12.90
CA THR A 173 3.35 -11.12 12.58
C THR A 173 2.29 -10.39 13.40
N PHE A 174 1.08 -10.94 13.45
CA PHE A 174 -0.03 -10.37 14.23
C PHE A 174 0.33 -10.31 15.73
N SER A 175 0.79 -11.43 16.31
CA SER A 175 1.19 -11.50 17.73
C SER A 175 2.28 -10.48 18.07
N GLN A 176 3.33 -10.40 17.24
CA GLN A 176 4.44 -9.47 17.49
C GLN A 176 3.98 -8.01 17.42
N ILE A 177 3.19 -7.63 16.39
CA ILE A 177 2.69 -6.26 16.26
C ILE A 177 1.74 -5.90 17.42
N CYS A 178 0.91 -6.85 17.91
CA CYS A 178 0.08 -6.62 19.11
C CYS A 178 0.94 -6.34 20.35
N LYS A 179 2.01 -7.10 20.56
CA LYS A 179 2.93 -6.92 21.69
C LYS A 179 3.64 -5.57 21.62
N ASP A 180 4.13 -5.20 20.44
CA ASP A 180 4.85 -3.94 20.23
C ASP A 180 3.94 -2.70 20.44
N ASN A 181 2.62 -2.86 20.25
CA ASN A 181 1.63 -1.78 20.41
C ASN A 181 0.73 -1.97 21.65
N PHE A 182 1.08 -2.89 22.55
CA PHE A 182 0.22 -3.28 23.68
C PHE A 182 -0.22 -2.09 24.54
N LYS A 183 0.68 -1.15 24.83
CA LYS A 183 0.35 0.04 25.63
C LYS A 183 -0.78 0.85 24.98
N THR A 184 -0.66 1.16 23.70
CA THR A 184 -1.69 1.92 22.96
C THR A 184 -3.01 1.17 22.89
N LEU A 185 -2.96 -0.15 22.66
CA LEU A 185 -4.15 -1.00 22.59
C LEU A 185 -4.87 -1.10 23.94
N SER A 186 -4.14 -1.22 25.04
CA SER A 186 -4.72 -1.27 26.40
C SER A 186 -5.38 0.05 26.80
N GLU A 187 -4.87 1.17 26.30
CA GLU A 187 -5.45 2.51 26.58
C GLU A 187 -6.66 2.83 25.70
N ASN A 188 -6.60 2.51 24.38
CA ASN A 188 -7.56 3.01 23.39
C ASN A 188 -8.52 1.94 22.83
N ALA A 189 -8.18 0.65 22.94
CA ALA A 189 -8.92 -0.48 22.40
C ALA A 189 -8.91 -1.71 23.32
N PRO A 190 -9.27 -1.59 24.61
CA PRO A 190 -9.22 -2.74 25.54
C PRO A 190 -10.10 -3.90 25.08
N ASP A 191 -11.23 -3.64 24.41
CA ASP A 191 -12.14 -4.64 23.84
C ASP A 191 -11.52 -5.46 22.69
N PHE A 192 -10.45 -4.99 22.08
CA PHE A 192 -9.70 -5.73 21.05
C PHE A 192 -8.80 -6.81 21.65
N LEU A 193 -8.30 -6.59 22.87
CA LEU A 193 -7.36 -7.48 23.54
C LEU A 193 -8.02 -8.80 23.97
N ASN A 194 -7.22 -9.86 24.07
CA ASN A 194 -7.65 -11.15 24.59
C ASN A 194 -7.64 -11.14 26.12
N GLU A 195 -8.81 -10.95 26.76
CA GLU A 195 -8.91 -10.83 28.24
C GLU A 195 -7.95 -9.80 28.85
N GLY A 196 -7.70 -8.72 28.12
CA GLY A 196 -6.77 -7.65 28.54
C GLY A 196 -5.30 -7.90 28.22
N LEU A 197 -4.96 -8.98 27.49
CA LEU A 197 -3.61 -9.34 27.07
C LEU A 197 -3.44 -9.19 25.56
N ALA A 198 -2.22 -9.04 25.09
CA ALA A 198 -1.89 -9.09 23.67
C ALA A 198 -2.16 -10.50 23.11
N TRP A 199 -2.66 -10.58 21.89
CA TRP A 199 -2.89 -11.85 21.19
C TRP A 199 -1.58 -12.62 20.97
N GLU A 200 -1.58 -13.89 21.38
CA GLU A 200 -0.44 -14.80 21.25
C GLU A 200 -0.53 -15.63 19.96
N LEU A 201 0.63 -16.10 19.49
CA LEU A 201 0.71 -17.04 18.35
C LEU A 201 -0.13 -18.29 18.62
N GLY A 202 -0.97 -18.69 17.65
CA GLY A 202 -1.79 -19.88 17.73
C GLY A 202 -3.15 -19.69 18.41
N GLU A 203 -3.41 -18.53 19.03
CA GLU A 203 -4.75 -18.22 19.54
C GLU A 203 -5.75 -17.98 18.41
N THR A 204 -7.03 -18.14 18.68
CA THR A 204 -8.09 -17.88 17.69
C THR A 204 -8.66 -16.48 17.90
N PHE A 205 -8.35 -15.56 16.97
CA PHE A 205 -8.95 -14.23 16.96
C PHE A 205 -10.31 -14.25 16.27
N LYS A 206 -11.34 -13.68 16.92
CA LYS A 206 -12.70 -13.48 16.40
C LYS A 206 -13.08 -12.01 16.49
N ASN A 207 -13.85 -11.55 15.50
CA ASN A 207 -14.31 -10.16 15.45
C ASN A 207 -15.80 -10.07 15.06
N PRO A 208 -16.72 -10.48 15.94
CA PRO A 208 -18.15 -10.50 15.65
C PRO A 208 -18.73 -9.09 15.40
N LYS A 209 -18.13 -8.02 15.96
CA LYS A 209 -18.53 -6.64 15.68
C LYS A 209 -18.27 -6.29 14.20
N LEU A 210 -17.07 -6.61 13.68
CA LEU A 210 -16.76 -6.39 12.28
C LEU A 210 -17.62 -7.27 11.35
N ALA A 211 -17.88 -8.50 11.72
CA ALA A 211 -18.78 -9.38 10.95
C ALA A 211 -20.18 -8.76 10.80
N ALA A 212 -20.75 -8.20 11.89
CA ALA A 212 -22.03 -7.50 11.86
C ALA A 212 -21.98 -6.25 10.96
N THR A 213 -20.91 -5.45 11.05
CA THR A 213 -20.68 -4.28 10.20
C THR A 213 -20.58 -4.68 8.73
N LEU A 214 -19.80 -5.71 8.39
CA LEU A 214 -19.64 -6.20 7.01
C LEU A 214 -20.97 -6.74 6.43
N ARG A 215 -21.77 -7.50 7.21
CA ARG A 215 -23.10 -7.94 6.77
C ARG A 215 -24.00 -6.77 6.44
N ARG A 216 -24.04 -5.80 7.34
CA ARG A 216 -24.85 -4.60 7.16
C ARG A 216 -24.47 -3.85 5.88
N LEU A 217 -23.15 -3.65 5.64
CA LEU A 217 -22.68 -3.01 4.40
C LEU A 217 -22.97 -3.86 3.16
N ALA A 218 -22.89 -5.18 3.26
CA ALA A 218 -23.23 -6.09 2.18
C ALA A 218 -24.72 -6.03 1.81
N GLU A 219 -25.60 -5.90 2.81
CA GLU A 219 -27.06 -5.86 2.64
C GLU A 219 -27.58 -4.48 2.24
N LYS A 220 -27.08 -3.40 2.85
CA LYS A 220 -27.56 -2.03 2.64
C LYS A 220 -26.76 -1.24 1.62
N GLY A 221 -25.59 -1.75 1.22
CA GLY A 221 -24.63 -1.08 0.35
C GLY A 221 -23.60 -0.24 1.11
N LEU A 222 -22.45 0.01 0.45
CA LEU A 222 -21.31 0.71 1.03
C LEU A 222 -21.60 2.21 1.35
N ASP A 223 -22.69 2.77 0.82
CA ASP A 223 -23.14 4.12 1.18
C ASP A 223 -23.60 4.22 2.63
N ASP A 224 -23.99 3.12 3.29
CA ASP A 224 -24.35 3.11 4.72
C ASP A 224 -23.16 3.54 5.60
N PHE A 225 -21.92 3.27 5.17
CA PHE A 225 -20.70 3.72 5.85
C PHE A 225 -20.57 5.25 5.88
N TYR A 226 -21.08 5.96 4.87
CA TYR A 226 -20.91 7.41 4.74
C TYR A 226 -22.18 8.22 5.08
N ARG A 227 -23.36 7.61 5.00
CA ARG A 227 -24.65 8.31 5.12
C ARG A 227 -25.64 7.64 6.06
N GLY A 228 -25.45 6.33 6.29
CA GLY A 228 -26.32 5.54 7.15
C GLY A 228 -25.85 5.49 8.58
N SER A 229 -26.19 4.40 9.25
CA SER A 229 -25.98 4.27 10.68
C SER A 229 -24.53 3.99 11.07
N VAL A 230 -23.66 3.46 10.15
CA VAL A 230 -22.21 3.41 10.44
C VAL A 230 -21.65 4.85 10.51
N ALA A 231 -22.12 5.77 9.64
CA ALA A 231 -21.76 7.18 9.74
C ALA A 231 -22.26 7.82 11.04
N ASP A 232 -23.45 7.44 11.52
CA ASP A 232 -23.99 7.93 12.80
C ASP A 232 -23.14 7.47 13.98
N ASP A 233 -22.73 6.20 13.99
CA ASP A 233 -21.88 5.61 15.02
C ASP A 233 -20.49 6.28 15.05
N ILE A 234 -19.88 6.52 13.87
CA ILE A 234 -18.61 7.25 13.75
C ILE A 234 -18.74 8.69 14.28
N ASP A 235 -19.76 9.43 13.86
CA ASP A 235 -19.98 10.83 14.28
C ASP A 235 -20.21 10.93 15.79
N ALA A 236 -21.02 10.03 16.36
CA ALA A 236 -21.29 9.96 17.79
C ALA A 236 -19.99 9.68 18.59
N PHE A 237 -19.20 8.68 18.14
CA PHE A 237 -17.93 8.33 18.75
C PHE A 237 -16.92 9.49 18.70
N MET A 238 -16.80 10.14 17.54
CA MET A 238 -15.91 11.28 17.35
C MET A 238 -16.31 12.46 18.24
N LYS A 239 -17.60 12.77 18.36
CA LYS A 239 -18.12 13.83 19.25
C LYS A 239 -17.88 13.53 20.72
N GLU A 240 -18.14 12.31 21.15
CA GLU A 240 -17.94 11.86 22.54
C GLU A 240 -16.47 11.92 22.96
N LYS A 241 -15.57 11.49 22.09
CA LYS A 241 -14.14 11.33 22.40
C LYS A 241 -13.27 12.50 21.94
N GLY A 242 -13.84 13.56 21.34
CA GLY A 242 -13.13 14.77 20.92
C GLY A 242 -12.38 14.65 19.60
N GLY A 243 -12.73 13.72 18.72
CA GLY A 243 -12.16 13.64 17.37
C GLY A 243 -12.69 14.73 16.44
N TRP A 244 -12.04 14.91 15.27
CA TRP A 244 -12.37 16.01 14.34
C TRP A 244 -13.36 15.64 13.23
N ILE A 245 -13.53 14.37 12.92
CA ILE A 245 -14.42 13.92 11.84
C ILE A 245 -15.89 14.08 12.27
N ARG A 246 -16.72 14.58 11.33
CA ARG A 246 -18.17 14.73 11.49
C ARG A 246 -18.90 13.96 10.38
N LYS A 247 -20.18 13.72 10.57
CA LYS A 247 -21.02 13.03 9.56
C LYS A 247 -20.99 13.75 8.21
N GLU A 248 -20.91 15.07 8.21
CA GLU A 248 -20.82 15.89 6.99
C GLU A 248 -19.54 15.62 6.22
N ASP A 249 -18.41 15.39 6.89
CA ASP A 249 -17.14 15.02 6.26
C ASP A 249 -17.27 13.67 5.55
N LEU A 250 -17.89 12.69 6.23
CA LEU A 250 -18.16 11.38 5.64
C LEU A 250 -19.06 11.49 4.40
N GLN A 251 -20.17 12.25 4.51
CA GLN A 251 -21.11 12.46 3.41
C GLN A 251 -20.49 13.17 2.20
N ALA A 252 -19.51 14.03 2.43
CA ALA A 252 -18.79 14.75 1.38
C ALA A 252 -17.74 13.89 0.67
N TYR A 253 -17.23 12.82 1.30
CA TYR A 253 -16.15 12.01 0.74
C TYR A 253 -16.55 11.31 -0.57
N ARG A 254 -15.62 11.30 -1.53
CA ARG A 254 -15.73 10.55 -2.80
C ARG A 254 -14.38 9.93 -3.14
N ALA A 255 -14.37 8.69 -3.60
CA ALA A 255 -13.22 8.15 -4.32
C ALA A 255 -13.12 8.83 -5.70
N VAL A 256 -11.91 8.93 -6.24
CA VAL A 256 -11.63 9.65 -7.49
C VAL A 256 -11.02 8.70 -8.51
N GLU A 257 -11.59 8.65 -9.70
CA GLU A 257 -10.92 8.03 -10.83
C GLU A 257 -9.77 8.92 -11.29
N ARG A 258 -8.61 8.31 -11.48
CA ARG A 258 -7.44 8.98 -12.03
C ARG A 258 -6.88 8.19 -13.21
N THR A 259 -6.28 8.88 -14.16
CA THR A 259 -5.49 8.23 -15.21
C THR A 259 -4.20 7.70 -14.60
N PRO A 260 -3.89 6.39 -14.70
CA PRO A 260 -2.62 5.86 -14.21
C PRO A 260 -1.44 6.53 -14.93
N LEU A 261 -0.37 6.80 -14.18
CA LEU A 261 0.87 7.31 -14.75
C LEU A 261 1.57 6.20 -15.54
N GLN A 262 2.11 6.58 -16.71
CA GLN A 262 2.82 5.68 -17.59
C GLN A 262 4.32 6.01 -17.58
N GLY A 263 5.15 4.97 -17.49
CA GLY A 263 6.59 5.05 -17.66
C GLY A 263 7.13 3.91 -18.50
N ARG A 264 8.43 3.95 -18.80
CA ARG A 264 9.06 2.91 -19.60
C ARG A 264 10.49 2.65 -19.14
N TYR A 265 10.85 1.37 -18.99
CA TYR A 265 12.19 0.96 -18.63
C TYR A 265 12.63 -0.24 -19.48
N LYS A 266 13.72 -0.10 -20.24
CA LYS A 266 14.35 -1.16 -21.06
C LYS A 266 13.33 -2.03 -21.84
N GLY A 267 12.35 -1.37 -22.48
CA GLY A 267 11.36 -2.04 -23.33
C GLY A 267 10.13 -2.60 -22.60
N TYR A 268 10.03 -2.43 -21.28
CA TYR A 268 8.83 -2.69 -20.49
C TYR A 268 8.06 -1.39 -20.26
N ASN A 269 6.72 -1.46 -20.33
CA ASN A 269 5.86 -0.35 -19.94
C ASN A 269 5.45 -0.54 -18.48
N ILE A 270 5.48 0.54 -17.73
CA ILE A 270 5.12 0.58 -16.30
C ILE A 270 3.86 1.44 -16.19
N THR A 271 2.76 0.84 -15.75
CA THR A 271 1.51 1.52 -15.40
C THR A 271 1.43 1.56 -13.89
N VAL A 272 1.51 2.75 -13.30
CA VAL A 272 1.58 2.92 -11.84
C VAL A 272 0.56 3.96 -11.36
N ALA A 273 0.18 3.89 -10.09
CA ALA A 273 -0.63 4.91 -9.44
C ALA A 273 0.05 6.28 -9.54
N GLY A 274 -0.71 7.30 -9.98
CA GLY A 274 -0.23 8.68 -10.11
C GLY A 274 -0.32 9.46 -8.79
N LEU A 275 -0.64 10.77 -8.90
CA LEU A 275 -0.85 11.62 -7.72
C LEU A 275 -2.07 11.16 -6.89
N PRO A 276 -2.07 11.36 -5.57
CA PRO A 276 -1.04 11.95 -4.70
C PRO A 276 -0.09 10.92 -4.09
N VAL A 277 0.32 9.90 -4.85
CA VAL A 277 1.10 8.76 -4.33
C VAL A 277 2.47 8.63 -5.02
N GLY A 278 3.26 7.60 -4.68
CA GLY A 278 4.68 7.49 -5.01
C GLY A 278 5.05 7.19 -6.47
N GLY A 279 4.06 6.96 -7.36
CA GLY A 279 4.32 6.60 -8.77
C GLY A 279 5.20 7.57 -9.56
N PRO A 280 5.02 8.89 -9.44
CA PRO A 280 5.91 9.84 -10.14
C PRO A 280 7.38 9.64 -9.77
N ARG A 281 7.70 9.47 -8.49
CA ARG A 281 9.07 9.17 -8.02
C ARG A 281 9.57 7.82 -8.53
N LEU A 282 8.68 6.82 -8.61
CA LEU A 282 9.06 5.50 -9.15
C LEU A 282 9.51 5.62 -10.61
N ILE A 283 8.73 6.30 -11.45
CA ILE A 283 9.08 6.50 -12.85
C ILE A 283 10.35 7.35 -13.00
N GLU A 284 10.51 8.41 -12.20
CA GLU A 284 11.71 9.23 -12.16
C GLU A 284 12.95 8.39 -11.84
N ASN A 285 12.90 7.55 -10.79
CA ASN A 285 13.99 6.63 -10.46
C ASN A 285 14.32 5.70 -11.63
N MET A 286 13.32 5.09 -12.26
CA MET A 286 13.55 4.18 -13.38
C MET A 286 14.14 4.89 -14.60
N ASN A 287 13.74 6.14 -14.86
CA ASN A 287 14.32 6.97 -15.91
C ASN A 287 15.79 7.33 -15.63
N LEU A 288 16.15 7.57 -14.36
CA LEU A 288 17.55 7.80 -13.95
C LEU A 288 18.37 6.51 -14.09
N PHE A 289 17.84 5.37 -13.60
CA PHE A 289 18.53 4.08 -13.66
C PHE A 289 18.73 3.56 -15.08
N GLU A 290 17.89 3.94 -16.04
CA GLU A 290 18.05 3.54 -17.45
C GLU A 290 19.38 4.02 -18.07
N ASN A 291 20.02 5.03 -17.48
CA ASN A 291 21.32 5.53 -17.93
C ASN A 291 22.52 4.67 -17.47
N PHE A 292 22.28 3.64 -16.67
CA PHE A 292 23.32 2.75 -16.15
C PHE A 292 23.13 1.32 -16.65
N ASN A 293 24.24 0.63 -16.89
CA ASN A 293 24.23 -0.77 -17.28
C ASN A 293 24.44 -1.67 -16.04
N PHE A 294 23.40 -1.84 -15.22
CA PHE A 294 23.48 -2.64 -14.00
C PHE A 294 23.82 -4.10 -14.27
N ALA A 295 23.33 -4.67 -15.37
CA ALA A 295 23.66 -6.05 -15.75
C ALA A 295 25.16 -6.30 -15.92
N ALA A 296 25.93 -5.28 -16.31
CA ALA A 296 27.38 -5.36 -16.44
C ALA A 296 28.12 -5.16 -15.10
N MET A 297 27.49 -4.55 -14.09
CA MET A 297 28.09 -4.31 -12.77
C MET A 297 28.01 -5.54 -11.87
N GLY A 298 26.97 -6.32 -11.96
CA GLY A 298 26.68 -7.41 -11.02
C GLY A 298 25.75 -7.02 -9.90
N TRP A 299 25.06 -8.03 -9.32
CA TRP A 299 24.03 -7.78 -8.30
C TRP A 299 24.60 -7.25 -6.98
N ASP A 300 25.74 -7.77 -6.52
CA ASP A 300 26.43 -7.37 -5.27
C ASP A 300 27.54 -6.32 -5.51
N ASP A 301 27.48 -5.58 -6.63
CA ASP A 301 28.48 -4.56 -6.95
C ASP A 301 28.27 -3.29 -6.10
N PRO A 302 29.29 -2.80 -5.35
CA PRO A 302 29.17 -1.60 -4.52
C PRO A 302 28.87 -0.34 -5.32
N LEU A 303 29.31 -0.22 -6.59
CA LEU A 303 28.98 0.93 -7.45
C LEU A 303 27.50 0.95 -7.79
N ARG A 304 26.88 -0.21 -8.07
CA ARG A 304 25.42 -0.31 -8.27
C ARG A 304 24.66 0.19 -7.06
N LEU A 305 25.01 -0.27 -5.86
CA LEU A 305 24.34 0.11 -4.61
C LEU A 305 24.55 1.59 -4.30
N HIS A 306 25.76 2.12 -4.56
CA HIS A 306 26.06 3.55 -4.44
C HIS A 306 25.21 4.40 -5.38
N ILE A 307 25.07 4.04 -6.66
CA ILE A 307 24.21 4.74 -7.62
C ILE A 307 22.76 4.72 -7.13
N MET A 308 22.25 3.58 -6.67
CA MET A 308 20.90 3.49 -6.13
C MET A 308 20.69 4.41 -4.93
N GLN A 309 21.65 4.44 -4.00
CA GLN A 309 21.64 5.33 -2.84
C GLN A 309 21.51 6.80 -3.24
N GLU A 310 22.37 7.25 -4.14
CA GLU A 310 22.42 8.64 -4.61
C GLU A 310 21.13 9.05 -5.34
N VAL A 311 20.60 8.16 -6.20
CA VAL A 311 19.33 8.40 -6.91
C VAL A 311 18.15 8.44 -5.95
N PHE A 312 18.07 7.53 -4.98
CA PHE A 312 16.98 7.54 -4.00
C PHE A 312 16.99 8.78 -3.10
N LEU A 313 18.17 9.29 -2.73
CA LEU A 313 18.30 10.55 -2.01
C LEU A 313 17.79 11.72 -2.84
N LEU A 314 18.25 11.80 -4.09
CA LEU A 314 17.94 12.89 -5.01
C LEU A 314 16.42 12.99 -5.26
N THR A 315 15.77 11.87 -5.58
CA THR A 315 14.34 11.84 -5.93
C THR A 315 13.40 11.94 -4.72
N ALA A 316 13.92 11.75 -3.50
CA ALA A 316 13.17 12.04 -2.28
C ALA A 316 12.84 13.53 -2.15
N SER A 317 13.75 14.40 -2.59
CA SER A 317 13.53 15.85 -2.61
C SER A 317 12.42 16.24 -3.59
N ASP A 318 12.39 15.62 -4.79
CA ASP A 318 11.36 15.87 -5.79
C ASP A 318 9.98 15.37 -5.33
N LEU A 319 9.91 14.17 -4.73
CA LEU A 319 8.70 13.67 -4.07
C LEU A 319 8.17 14.70 -3.06
N SER A 320 9.06 15.23 -2.22
CA SER A 320 8.71 16.16 -1.15
C SER A 320 8.16 17.49 -1.67
N ALA A 321 8.62 17.91 -2.85
CA ALA A 321 8.23 19.19 -3.44
C ALA A 321 7.00 19.10 -4.34
N TYR A 322 6.78 17.97 -5.04
CA TYR A 322 5.84 17.93 -6.17
C TYR A 322 4.79 16.83 -6.10
N VAL A 323 4.89 15.88 -5.18
CA VAL A 323 3.87 14.84 -5.02
C VAL A 323 2.89 15.24 -3.92
N GLY A 324 1.63 15.45 -4.27
CA GLY A 324 0.56 15.85 -3.38
C GLY A 324 -0.78 15.87 -4.08
N ASP A 325 -1.85 16.31 -3.39
CA ASP A 325 -3.17 16.42 -3.98
C ASP A 325 -3.19 17.54 -5.03
N PRO A 326 -3.40 17.22 -6.32
CA PRO A 326 -3.36 18.23 -7.39
C PRO A 326 -4.53 19.23 -7.33
N ALA A 327 -5.57 18.96 -6.53
CA ALA A 327 -6.66 19.91 -6.32
C ALA A 327 -6.26 21.05 -5.35
N PHE A 328 -5.19 20.89 -4.57
CA PHE A 328 -4.78 21.80 -3.49
C PHE A 328 -3.36 22.34 -3.66
N SER A 329 -2.51 21.69 -4.44
CA SER A 329 -1.09 22.00 -4.47
C SER A 329 -0.54 22.03 -5.89
N ARG A 330 0.52 22.82 -6.10
CA ARG A 330 1.30 22.74 -7.33
C ARG A 330 2.07 21.42 -7.35
N THR A 331 1.77 20.59 -8.33
CA THR A 331 2.37 19.27 -8.52
C THR A 331 3.08 19.20 -9.87
N ALA A 332 3.93 18.18 -10.08
CA ALA A 332 4.65 18.00 -11.34
C ALA A 332 4.77 16.52 -11.71
N GLU A 333 3.64 15.85 -11.88
CA GLU A 333 3.58 14.41 -12.15
C GLU A 333 4.28 14.00 -13.44
N ARG A 334 3.92 14.66 -14.56
CA ARG A 334 4.50 14.37 -15.88
C ARG A 334 5.92 14.89 -16.00
N GLY A 335 6.22 16.00 -15.31
CA GLY A 335 7.58 16.56 -15.23
C GLY A 335 8.56 15.58 -14.58
N MET A 336 8.20 15.00 -13.41
CA MET A 336 9.00 13.96 -12.76
C MET A 336 9.13 12.70 -13.63
N ALA A 337 8.09 12.34 -14.38
CA ALA A 337 8.12 11.20 -15.30
C ALA A 337 8.83 11.47 -16.62
N ASN A 338 9.27 12.71 -16.89
CA ASN A 338 9.91 13.09 -18.14
C ASN A 338 11.39 12.65 -18.19
N LYS A 339 11.79 11.97 -19.27
CA LYS A 339 13.17 11.50 -19.44
C LYS A 339 14.20 12.64 -19.60
N GLU A 340 13.81 13.78 -20.15
CA GLU A 340 14.69 14.94 -20.24
C GLU A 340 14.93 15.57 -18.86
N TYR A 341 13.91 15.57 -17.99
CA TYR A 341 14.08 15.93 -16.58
C TYR A 341 15.05 14.97 -15.87
N ALA A 342 14.90 13.66 -16.09
CA ALA A 342 15.83 12.69 -15.53
C ALA A 342 17.29 12.93 -15.97
N LYS A 343 17.53 13.36 -17.23
CA LYS A 343 18.87 13.76 -17.70
C LYS A 343 19.41 14.98 -16.93
N LEU A 344 18.57 15.97 -16.64
CA LEU A 344 18.94 17.10 -15.79
C LEU A 344 19.32 16.63 -14.39
N ARG A 345 18.49 15.79 -13.77
CA ARG A 345 18.74 15.27 -12.41
C ARG A 345 19.98 14.37 -12.36
N LEU A 346 20.27 13.63 -13.45
CA LEU A 346 21.47 12.79 -13.56
C LEU A 346 22.77 13.59 -13.36
N MET A 347 22.79 14.85 -13.76
CA MET A 347 23.96 15.74 -13.58
C MET A 347 24.27 15.99 -12.08
N SER A 348 23.30 15.73 -11.18
CA SER A 348 23.45 15.86 -9.73
C SER A 348 23.80 14.53 -9.04
N VAL A 349 23.78 13.40 -9.74
CA VAL A 349 24.17 12.09 -9.18
C VAL A 349 25.69 12.06 -9.00
N LYS A 350 26.14 11.83 -7.77
CA LYS A 350 27.57 11.80 -7.44
C LYS A 350 28.09 10.37 -7.55
N LEU A 351 28.97 10.11 -8.51
CA LEU A 351 29.51 8.77 -8.76
C LEU A 351 30.79 8.44 -7.97
N GLY A 352 31.51 9.45 -7.49
CA GLY A 352 32.82 9.30 -6.87
C GLY A 352 32.83 9.31 -5.33
N GLY A 353 31.66 9.23 -4.70
CA GLY A 353 31.54 9.21 -3.23
C GLY A 353 30.16 9.61 -2.74
N ALA A 354 29.86 9.32 -1.48
CA ALA A 354 28.57 9.61 -0.87
C ALA A 354 28.27 11.13 -0.82
N THR A 355 26.98 11.47 -0.87
CA THR A 355 26.51 12.84 -0.64
C THR A 355 26.85 13.29 0.77
N THR A 356 27.54 14.43 0.90
CA THR A 356 27.96 15.07 2.16
C THR A 356 26.98 16.16 2.59
N SER A 357 27.17 16.71 3.81
CA SER A 357 26.45 17.92 4.26
C SER A 357 26.62 19.10 3.32
N GLU A 358 27.84 19.30 2.80
CA GLU A 358 28.13 20.38 1.85
C GLU A 358 27.38 20.18 0.55
N ASP A 359 27.40 18.97 -0.03
CA ASP A 359 26.63 18.62 -1.22
C ASP A 359 25.13 18.82 -1.01
N TRP A 360 24.64 18.41 0.16
CA TRP A 360 23.22 18.54 0.53
C TRP A 360 22.80 20.02 0.61
N ALA A 361 23.59 20.82 1.31
CA ALA A 361 23.36 22.25 1.45
C ALA A 361 23.52 23.01 0.12
N ALA A 362 24.47 22.58 -0.73
CA ALA A 362 24.73 23.18 -2.03
C ALA A 362 23.62 22.91 -3.07
N GLY A 363 22.64 22.06 -2.75
CA GLY A 363 21.46 21.87 -3.59
C GLY A 363 21.05 20.44 -3.88
N LYS A 364 21.79 19.40 -3.48
CA LYS A 364 21.37 18.00 -3.68
C LYS A 364 20.17 17.63 -2.84
N GLY A 365 19.99 18.24 -1.64
CA GLY A 365 18.81 18.14 -0.80
C GLY A 365 17.62 18.96 -1.29
N ARG A 366 17.68 19.52 -2.50
CA ARG A 366 16.63 20.33 -3.08
C ARG A 366 16.02 19.64 -4.29
N ALA A 367 14.72 19.89 -4.49
CA ALA A 367 14.03 19.46 -5.69
C ALA A 367 14.62 20.14 -6.94
N GLY A 368 14.61 19.42 -8.05
CA GLY A 368 14.86 20.02 -9.36
C GLY A 368 13.62 20.78 -9.86
N ASP A 369 13.70 21.36 -11.05
CA ASP A 369 12.59 22.10 -11.65
C ASP A 369 11.70 21.18 -12.51
N ALA A 370 11.10 20.18 -11.90
CA ALA A 370 10.17 19.26 -12.57
C ALA A 370 9.00 19.99 -13.26
N PRO A 371 8.42 21.07 -12.69
CA PRO A 371 7.34 21.83 -13.35
C PRO A 371 7.71 22.38 -14.74
N ALA A 372 8.95 22.72 -15.01
CA ALA A 372 9.37 23.17 -16.34
C ALA A 372 9.21 22.07 -17.41
N PHE A 373 9.24 20.81 -17.01
CA PHE A 373 9.14 19.66 -17.91
C PHE A 373 7.72 19.08 -18.00
N GLU A 374 6.75 19.65 -17.29
CA GLU A 374 5.37 19.15 -17.22
C GLU A 374 4.68 19.13 -18.59
N GLU A 375 5.02 20.08 -19.47
CA GLU A 375 4.48 20.20 -20.82
C GLU A 375 5.41 19.63 -21.91
N GLY A 376 6.44 18.84 -21.52
CA GLY A 376 7.33 18.15 -22.45
C GLY A 376 8.53 18.95 -22.91
N MET A 377 8.98 19.94 -22.14
CA MET A 377 10.22 20.70 -22.44
C MET A 377 11.42 19.76 -22.59
N GLY A 378 12.27 20.02 -23.57
CA GLY A 378 13.56 19.35 -23.76
C GLY A 378 14.65 19.93 -22.87
N LEU A 379 15.66 19.12 -22.50
CA LEU A 379 16.78 19.57 -21.67
C LEU A 379 17.54 20.72 -22.34
N SER A 380 17.77 20.68 -23.65
CA SER A 380 18.45 21.75 -24.41
C SER A 380 17.76 23.10 -24.27
N ASP A 381 16.41 23.10 -24.31
CA ASP A 381 15.63 24.33 -24.20
C ASP A 381 15.65 24.85 -22.76
N TYR A 382 15.52 23.93 -21.78
CA TYR A 382 15.61 24.27 -20.36
C TYR A 382 16.94 24.96 -20.00
N LEU A 383 18.06 24.48 -20.52
CA LEU A 383 19.39 25.04 -20.22
C LEU A 383 19.58 26.47 -20.74
N THR A 384 18.67 26.99 -21.56
CA THR A 384 18.65 28.40 -22.00
C THR A 384 17.89 29.32 -21.06
N LEU A 385 17.12 28.75 -20.10
CA LEU A 385 16.32 29.52 -19.14
C LEU A 385 17.17 30.04 -17.97
N PRO A 386 16.73 31.12 -17.31
CA PRO A 386 17.33 31.54 -16.03
C PRO A 386 17.16 30.40 -15.00
N ALA A 387 18.16 30.23 -14.13
CA ALA A 387 18.12 29.20 -13.10
C ALA A 387 16.90 29.39 -12.19
N ALA A 388 16.07 28.35 -12.06
CA ALA A 388 14.93 28.34 -11.16
C ALA A 388 15.38 28.24 -9.69
N ALA A 389 14.61 28.83 -8.79
CA ALA A 389 14.83 28.65 -7.36
C ALA A 389 14.43 27.22 -6.96
N ALA A 390 15.39 26.47 -6.43
CA ALA A 390 15.14 25.11 -5.94
C ALA A 390 14.36 25.13 -4.62
N LEU A 391 13.34 24.27 -4.50
CA LEU A 391 12.54 24.13 -3.29
C LEU A 391 13.27 23.26 -2.25
N PRO A 392 13.29 23.65 -0.96
CA PRO A 392 13.90 22.81 0.07
C PRO A 392 13.08 21.54 0.28
N ALA A 393 13.75 20.41 0.47
CA ALA A 393 13.10 19.19 0.93
C ALA A 393 12.65 19.36 2.37
N GLN A 394 11.44 18.89 2.69
CA GLN A 394 10.94 18.80 4.06
C GLN A 394 10.99 17.34 4.51
N GLU A 395 11.46 17.11 5.73
CA GLU A 395 11.46 15.76 6.33
C GLU A 395 10.02 15.29 6.53
N GLN A 396 9.79 14.01 6.26
CA GLN A 396 8.49 13.38 6.38
C GLN A 396 8.61 12.09 7.17
N PHE A 397 7.77 11.98 8.20
CA PHE A 397 7.61 10.75 8.97
C PHE A 397 6.48 9.92 8.36
N GLU A 398 6.83 8.88 7.61
CA GLU A 398 5.87 7.89 7.15
C GLU A 398 5.85 6.68 8.08
N SER A 399 4.67 6.11 8.30
CA SER A 399 4.47 4.95 9.16
C SER A 399 4.55 3.63 8.39
N ALA A 400 5.01 2.56 9.03
CA ALA A 400 5.38 1.29 8.38
C ALA A 400 4.22 0.34 8.09
N SER A 401 2.97 0.69 8.45
CA SER A 401 1.81 -0.17 8.23
C SER A 401 1.17 0.10 6.87
N THR A 402 1.01 -0.90 6.08
CA THR A 402 0.35 -0.87 4.77
C THR A 402 0.21 -2.33 4.34
N THR A 403 -0.74 -2.66 3.51
CA THR A 403 -0.83 -3.97 2.89
C THR A 403 -0.97 -3.84 1.37
N HIS A 404 -0.45 -4.82 0.66
CA HIS A 404 -0.54 -4.89 -0.79
C HIS A 404 -0.97 -6.28 -1.23
N PHE A 405 -1.78 -6.34 -2.28
CA PHE A 405 -2.11 -7.56 -2.98
C PHE A 405 -2.22 -7.36 -4.49
N SER A 406 -1.98 -8.44 -5.21
CA SER A 406 -2.02 -8.53 -6.65
C SER A 406 -3.01 -9.60 -7.07
N VAL A 407 -3.77 -9.37 -8.14
CA VAL A 407 -4.73 -10.32 -8.71
C VAL A 407 -4.55 -10.38 -10.22
N VAL A 408 -4.57 -11.58 -10.79
CA VAL A 408 -4.73 -11.79 -12.24
C VAL A 408 -5.73 -12.92 -12.45
N ASP A 409 -6.75 -12.67 -13.29
CA ASP A 409 -7.73 -13.71 -13.63
C ASP A 409 -7.35 -14.48 -14.90
N ARG A 410 -8.11 -15.53 -15.20
CA ARG A 410 -7.91 -16.38 -16.38
C ARG A 410 -8.07 -15.66 -17.72
N TRP A 411 -8.76 -14.51 -17.74
CA TRP A 411 -8.94 -13.71 -18.95
C TRP A 411 -7.79 -12.73 -19.18
N GLY A 412 -6.93 -12.52 -18.17
CA GLY A 412 -5.80 -11.61 -18.21
C GLY A 412 -6.10 -10.21 -17.69
N ASN A 413 -7.25 -10.00 -17.02
CA ASN A 413 -7.46 -8.80 -16.23
C ASN A 413 -6.52 -8.83 -15.01
N ALA A 414 -5.90 -7.70 -14.70
CA ALA A 414 -4.92 -7.57 -13.64
C ALA A 414 -5.27 -6.40 -12.72
N VAL A 415 -5.11 -6.59 -11.42
CA VAL A 415 -5.32 -5.58 -10.38
C VAL A 415 -4.13 -5.55 -9.44
N ALA A 416 -3.55 -4.37 -9.24
CA ALA A 416 -2.60 -4.05 -8.17
C ALA A 416 -3.29 -3.13 -7.17
N TRP A 417 -3.37 -3.52 -5.90
CA TRP A 417 -4.10 -2.80 -4.87
C TRP A 417 -3.28 -2.65 -3.61
N THR A 418 -3.10 -1.41 -3.16
CA THR A 418 -2.43 -1.08 -1.90
C THR A 418 -3.37 -0.31 -1.00
N GLN A 419 -3.58 -0.78 0.23
CA GLN A 419 -4.44 -0.14 1.23
C GLN A 419 -3.74 -0.05 2.59
N THR A 420 -4.20 0.88 3.45
CA THR A 420 -3.51 1.20 4.70
C THR A 420 -4.43 1.91 5.70
N ILE A 421 -4.02 1.90 6.95
CA ILE A 421 -4.49 2.80 8.02
C ILE A 421 -3.34 3.68 8.55
N SER A 422 -2.23 3.80 7.80
CA SER A 422 -0.98 4.50 8.08
C SER A 422 -0.10 3.80 9.11
N GLY A 423 -0.26 4.00 10.41
CA GLY A 423 0.47 3.31 11.48
C GLY A 423 -0.15 1.95 11.82
N PHE A 424 0.63 1.06 12.44
CA PHE A 424 0.06 -0.16 12.99
C PHE A 424 -1.05 0.19 13.99
N PHE A 425 -2.24 -0.37 13.78
CA PHE A 425 -3.49 -0.06 14.49
C PHE A 425 -3.95 1.40 14.36
N GLY A 426 -3.41 2.20 13.42
CA GLY A 426 -3.79 3.58 13.18
C GLY A 426 -3.68 4.45 14.43
N THR A 427 -4.78 5.11 14.83
CA THR A 427 -4.85 5.88 16.08
C THR A 427 -4.87 5.02 17.35
N GLY A 428 -5.01 3.69 17.20
CA GLY A 428 -5.23 2.75 18.30
C GLY A 428 -6.69 2.67 18.77
N TYR A 429 -7.59 3.55 18.31
CA TYR A 429 -8.99 3.51 18.68
C TYR A 429 -9.78 2.48 17.85
N TRP A 430 -10.67 1.76 18.54
CA TRP A 430 -11.47 0.67 18.02
C TRP A 430 -12.96 1.00 18.06
N LEU A 431 -13.63 0.92 16.92
CA LEU A 431 -15.06 1.19 16.78
C LEU A 431 -15.69 0.14 15.84
N ASP A 432 -16.81 -0.44 16.18
CA ASP A 432 -17.59 -1.37 15.35
C ASP A 432 -16.80 -2.52 14.71
N GLY A 433 -15.70 -2.91 15.38
CA GLY A 433 -14.81 -3.98 14.92
C GLY A 433 -13.68 -3.53 14.00
N PHE A 434 -13.44 -2.23 13.79
CA PHE A 434 -12.34 -1.72 12.97
C PHE A 434 -11.53 -0.63 13.67
N PHE A 435 -10.23 -0.52 13.32
CA PHE A 435 -9.35 0.57 13.75
C PHE A 435 -9.46 1.79 12.85
N LEU A 436 -9.29 2.97 13.43
CA LEU A 436 -9.29 4.24 12.72
C LEU A 436 -7.88 4.56 12.22
N ASN A 437 -7.75 5.05 10.98
CA ASN A 437 -6.47 5.48 10.42
C ASN A 437 -5.87 6.65 11.21
N ASN A 438 -4.55 6.91 11.03
CA ASN A 438 -3.85 8.04 11.65
C ASN A 438 -3.09 8.91 10.62
N GLU A 439 -3.73 9.15 9.49
CA GLU A 439 -3.13 9.80 8.32
C GLU A 439 -2.86 11.30 8.51
N MET A 440 -3.51 11.99 9.46
CA MET A 440 -3.16 13.40 9.78
C MET A 440 -1.68 13.56 10.13
N GLY A 441 -1.07 12.50 10.69
CA GLY A 441 0.36 12.47 10.99
C GLY A 441 1.29 12.55 9.76
N ASN A 442 0.76 12.41 8.56
CA ASN A 442 1.52 12.49 7.29
C ASN A 442 1.43 13.88 6.64
N PHE A 443 0.63 14.82 7.18
CA PHE A 443 0.74 16.23 6.84
C PHE A 443 1.95 16.88 7.49
N TRP A 444 2.42 18.00 6.96
CA TRP A 444 3.49 18.77 7.58
C TRP A 444 3.02 19.41 8.89
N SER A 445 3.92 19.48 9.85
CA SER A 445 3.64 20.08 11.16
C SER A 445 3.59 21.62 11.14
N ARG A 446 4.04 22.23 10.05
CA ARG A 446 4.03 23.68 9.81
C ARG A 446 3.65 23.97 8.38
N PRO A 447 2.93 25.08 8.13
CA PRO A 447 2.62 25.44 6.75
C PRO A 447 3.88 25.75 5.95
N SER A 448 3.83 25.48 4.66
CA SER A 448 4.82 26.00 3.73
C SER A 448 4.79 27.52 3.71
N PRO A 449 5.86 28.19 3.27
CA PRO A 449 5.89 29.66 3.22
C PRO A 449 4.75 30.28 2.40
N GLU A 450 4.29 29.58 1.35
CA GLU A 450 3.20 30.02 0.46
C GLU A 450 1.82 29.48 0.88
N GLY A 451 1.74 28.59 1.88
CA GLY A 451 0.48 28.00 2.39
C GLY A 451 -0.20 27.01 1.43
N ASN A 452 0.47 26.58 0.36
CA ASN A 452 -0.06 25.67 -0.66
C ASN A 452 0.86 24.46 -0.93
N GLY A 453 1.75 24.15 0.00
CA GLY A 453 2.69 23.03 -0.09
C GLY A 453 1.95 21.69 -0.20
N VAL A 454 2.63 20.70 -0.81
CA VAL A 454 2.03 19.40 -1.14
C VAL A 454 1.46 18.63 0.06
N SER A 455 1.98 18.88 1.25
CA SER A 455 1.51 18.25 2.51
C SER A 455 1.04 19.28 3.57
N ASP A 456 0.71 20.51 3.17
CA ASP A 456 0.06 21.46 4.11
C ASP A 456 -1.32 20.96 4.51
N ILE A 457 -1.68 21.16 5.79
CA ILE A 457 -3.01 20.83 6.31
C ILE A 457 -4.04 21.77 5.67
N GLN A 458 -5.00 21.20 4.95
CA GLN A 458 -6.15 21.92 4.42
C GLN A 458 -7.38 21.01 4.46
N PRO A 459 -8.56 21.50 4.90
CA PRO A 459 -9.79 20.71 4.91
C PRO A 459 -10.10 20.10 3.53
N GLY A 460 -10.42 18.81 3.50
CA GLY A 460 -10.74 18.07 2.27
C GLY A 460 -9.53 17.61 1.44
N LYS A 461 -8.31 18.06 1.77
CA LYS A 461 -7.09 17.67 1.06
C LYS A 461 -6.73 16.22 1.32
N ARG A 462 -6.39 15.49 0.24
CA ARG A 462 -5.91 14.11 0.31
C ARG A 462 -4.48 14.05 0.79
N VAL A 463 -4.23 13.07 1.65
CA VAL A 463 -2.91 12.86 2.22
C VAL A 463 -1.96 12.27 1.19
N ARG A 464 -0.76 12.82 1.08
CA ARG A 464 0.32 12.25 0.31
C ARG A 464 0.85 10.96 0.94
N THR A 465 1.26 10.00 0.10
CA THR A 465 1.96 8.78 0.52
C THR A 465 2.89 8.27 -0.58
N THR A 466 3.69 7.25 -0.25
CA THR A 466 4.61 6.57 -1.19
C THR A 466 4.04 5.28 -1.77
N ILE A 467 2.80 4.87 -1.46
CA ILE A 467 2.21 3.68 -2.06
C ILE A 467 2.28 3.76 -3.59
N SER A 468 2.58 2.64 -4.24
CA SER A 468 2.85 2.62 -5.69
C SER A 468 2.43 1.28 -6.30
N PRO A 469 1.13 0.90 -6.20
CA PRO A 469 0.66 -0.28 -6.91
C PRO A 469 0.88 -0.10 -8.41
N MET A 470 1.43 -1.15 -9.07
CA MET A 470 1.76 -1.06 -10.49
C MET A 470 1.55 -2.36 -11.25
N ILE A 471 1.36 -2.22 -12.56
CA ILE A 471 1.28 -3.29 -13.52
C ILE A 471 2.34 -3.03 -14.60
N VAL A 472 3.16 -4.02 -14.85
CA VAL A 472 4.22 -3.96 -15.86
C VAL A 472 3.84 -4.86 -17.03
N ASP A 473 3.90 -4.32 -18.23
CA ASP A 473 3.62 -5.07 -19.44
C ASP A 473 4.79 -5.02 -20.45
N ARG A 474 4.83 -6.00 -21.33
CA ARG A 474 5.73 -6.03 -22.48
C ARG A 474 4.94 -6.45 -23.71
N ALA A 475 5.07 -5.67 -24.79
CA ALA A 475 4.35 -5.90 -26.04
C ALA A 475 2.82 -6.07 -25.83
N GLY A 476 2.24 -5.26 -24.92
CA GLY A 476 0.81 -5.25 -24.64
C GLY A 476 0.30 -6.40 -23.76
N ARG A 477 1.16 -7.27 -23.26
CA ARG A 477 0.82 -8.37 -22.34
C ARG A 477 1.33 -8.10 -20.95
N VAL A 478 0.48 -8.24 -19.93
CA VAL A 478 0.89 -8.15 -18.52
C VAL A 478 2.03 -9.12 -18.27
N ARG A 479 3.10 -8.63 -17.67
CA ARG A 479 4.26 -9.40 -17.26
C ARG A 479 4.33 -9.54 -15.76
N TRP A 480 4.19 -8.44 -15.02
CA TRP A 480 4.17 -8.44 -13.56
C TRP A 480 3.07 -7.53 -13.01
N VAL A 481 2.49 -7.94 -11.89
CA VAL A 481 1.63 -7.12 -11.03
C VAL A 481 2.35 -7.01 -9.69
N LEU A 482 2.71 -5.79 -9.29
CA LEU A 482 3.67 -5.54 -8.22
C LEU A 482 3.17 -4.47 -7.25
N GLY A 483 3.55 -4.60 -6.01
CA GLY A 483 3.44 -3.60 -4.96
C GLY A 483 3.96 -4.14 -3.63
N THR A 484 4.12 -3.26 -2.67
CA THR A 484 4.65 -3.59 -1.35
C THR A 484 4.14 -2.61 -0.29
N PRO A 485 3.95 -3.01 0.97
CA PRO A 485 3.97 -2.10 2.10
C PRO A 485 5.38 -1.57 2.37
N GLY A 486 5.54 -0.62 3.31
CA GLY A 486 6.87 -0.21 3.79
C GLY A 486 7.12 1.28 3.85
N ALA A 487 6.09 2.14 3.78
CA ALA A 487 6.23 3.60 3.86
C ALA A 487 7.28 4.14 2.87
N GLY A 488 8.25 4.94 3.30
CA GLY A 488 9.32 5.49 2.46
C GLY A 488 10.13 4.45 1.68
N ARG A 489 10.11 3.16 2.10
CA ARG A 489 10.81 2.04 1.44
C ARG A 489 10.07 1.47 0.25
N ILE A 490 8.78 1.81 0.05
CA ILE A 490 7.93 1.27 -1.03
C ILE A 490 8.57 1.51 -2.40
N VAL A 491 8.85 2.76 -2.74
CA VAL A 491 9.43 3.10 -4.05
C VAL A 491 10.83 2.50 -4.25
N PRO A 492 11.79 2.62 -3.30
CA PRO A 492 13.08 1.96 -3.42
C PRO A 492 13.00 0.44 -3.59
N THR A 493 12.14 -0.24 -2.84
CA THR A 493 11.96 -1.70 -2.96
C THR A 493 11.44 -2.09 -4.34
N LEU A 494 10.41 -1.39 -4.85
CA LEU A 494 9.84 -1.67 -6.17
C LEU A 494 10.83 -1.39 -7.31
N CYS A 495 11.63 -0.33 -7.21
CA CYS A 495 12.70 -0.06 -8.18
C CYS A 495 13.75 -1.17 -8.18
N GLN A 496 14.19 -1.63 -7.00
CA GLN A 496 15.12 -2.75 -6.88
C GLN A 496 14.54 -4.03 -7.48
N MET A 497 13.25 -4.33 -7.23
CA MET A 497 12.59 -5.47 -7.84
C MET A 497 12.55 -5.37 -9.37
N LEU A 498 12.25 -4.20 -9.94
CA LEU A 498 12.26 -4.01 -11.40
C LEU A 498 13.66 -4.24 -11.99
N ILE A 499 14.71 -3.77 -11.32
CA ILE A 499 16.10 -4.00 -11.74
C ILE A 499 16.46 -5.49 -11.61
N ASP A 500 16.11 -6.15 -10.49
CA ASP A 500 16.33 -7.59 -10.30
C ASP A 500 15.69 -8.42 -11.44
N LEU A 501 14.42 -8.11 -11.76
CA LEU A 501 13.66 -8.82 -12.78
C LEU A 501 14.12 -8.53 -14.22
N ILE A 502 14.51 -7.28 -14.52
CA ILE A 502 14.78 -6.82 -15.90
C ILE A 502 16.27 -6.87 -16.24
N ASP A 503 17.13 -6.37 -15.34
CA ASP A 503 18.58 -6.32 -15.59
C ASP A 503 19.30 -7.62 -15.27
N PHE A 504 18.90 -8.27 -14.16
CA PHE A 504 19.52 -9.52 -13.70
C PHE A 504 18.74 -10.77 -14.10
N ASN A 505 17.55 -10.60 -14.70
CA ASN A 505 16.69 -11.70 -15.12
C ASN A 505 16.42 -12.71 -13.99
N MET A 506 16.30 -12.21 -12.75
CA MET A 506 15.90 -13.01 -11.61
C MET A 506 14.46 -13.48 -11.76
N SER A 507 14.14 -14.63 -11.20
CA SER A 507 12.74 -15.03 -11.01
C SER A 507 12.02 -14.08 -10.04
N LEU A 508 10.69 -14.06 -10.08
CA LEU A 508 9.91 -13.24 -9.17
C LEU A 508 10.17 -13.59 -7.69
N GLU A 509 10.34 -14.89 -7.40
CA GLU A 509 10.66 -15.36 -6.05
C GLU A 509 12.04 -14.87 -5.58
N GLU A 510 13.07 -14.99 -6.41
CA GLU A 510 14.41 -14.48 -6.11
C GLU A 510 14.38 -12.97 -5.87
N SER A 511 13.70 -12.21 -6.74
CA SER A 511 13.60 -10.76 -6.60
C SER A 511 12.87 -10.34 -5.32
N ILE A 512 11.77 -10.99 -4.94
CA ILE A 512 11.04 -10.71 -3.70
C ILE A 512 11.91 -11.01 -2.48
N ASN A 513 12.67 -12.11 -2.53
CA ASN A 513 13.46 -12.61 -1.42
C ASN A 513 14.92 -12.13 -1.42
N SER A 514 15.36 -11.31 -2.39
CA SER A 514 16.68 -10.68 -2.34
C SER A 514 16.74 -9.59 -1.27
N PRO A 515 17.90 -9.38 -0.61
CA PRO A 515 18.12 -8.26 0.29
C PRO A 515 17.84 -6.91 -0.36
N LYS A 516 17.28 -5.98 0.40
CA LYS A 516 16.91 -4.63 -0.05
C LYS A 516 17.73 -3.56 0.67
N ILE A 517 17.87 -2.41 0.01
CA ILE A 517 18.47 -1.21 0.59
C ILE A 517 17.44 -0.07 0.68
N MET A 518 17.67 0.81 1.63
CA MET A 518 16.96 2.07 1.79
C MET A 518 17.96 3.20 1.98
N SER A 519 17.63 4.34 1.44
CA SER A 519 18.45 5.55 1.45
C SER A 519 17.81 6.61 2.34
N SER A 520 18.63 7.20 3.21
CA SER A 520 18.26 8.39 3.96
C SER A 520 19.47 9.32 4.13
N PHE A 521 19.22 10.58 4.47
CA PHE A 521 20.25 11.54 4.81
C PHE A 521 20.11 11.96 6.27
N ASN A 522 21.09 11.64 7.09
CA ASN A 522 21.12 12.07 8.48
C ASN A 522 21.69 13.49 8.57
N SER A 523 20.80 14.49 8.59
CA SER A 523 21.18 15.90 8.66
C SER A 523 21.94 16.26 9.95
N GLY A 524 21.70 15.55 11.05
CA GLY A 524 22.39 15.75 12.33
C GLY A 524 23.85 15.30 12.30
N GLU A 525 24.16 14.25 11.57
CA GLU A 525 25.53 13.72 11.39
C GLU A 525 26.15 14.19 10.06
N GLY A 526 25.36 14.76 9.16
CA GLY A 526 25.82 15.26 7.88
C GLY A 526 26.28 14.20 6.90
N VAL A 527 25.72 12.99 7.00
CA VAL A 527 26.14 11.82 6.21
C VAL A 527 24.96 11.13 5.55
N SER A 528 25.25 10.55 4.38
CA SER A 528 24.36 9.62 3.71
C SER A 528 24.31 8.30 4.48
N LEU A 529 23.13 7.88 4.91
CA LEU A 529 22.87 6.61 5.59
C LEU A 529 22.25 5.61 4.62
N MET A 530 22.89 4.46 4.46
CA MET A 530 22.37 3.31 3.73
C MET A 530 21.94 2.24 4.74
N GLU A 531 20.65 2.04 4.89
CA GLU A 531 20.10 0.91 5.62
C GLU A 531 19.95 -0.26 4.65
N MET A 532 20.49 -1.42 4.99
CA MET A 532 20.45 -2.59 4.10
C MET A 532 20.19 -3.88 4.87
N GLU A 533 19.45 -4.81 4.25
CA GLU A 533 19.30 -6.15 4.81
C GLU A 533 20.62 -6.93 4.68
N SER A 534 20.86 -7.82 5.63
CA SER A 534 22.00 -8.75 5.54
C SER A 534 21.86 -9.67 4.33
N GLY A 535 23.00 -10.02 3.70
CA GLY A 535 23.05 -10.86 2.50
C GLY A 535 23.97 -10.32 1.41
N TYR A 536 24.44 -9.10 1.53
CA TYR A 536 25.53 -8.54 0.72
C TYR A 536 26.88 -8.97 1.28
N SER A 537 27.90 -9.05 0.40
CA SER A 537 29.26 -9.47 0.83
C SER A 537 29.92 -8.42 1.72
N GLU A 538 30.78 -8.87 2.64
CA GLU A 538 31.60 -7.97 3.46
C GLU A 538 32.51 -7.05 2.61
N GLY A 539 32.92 -7.52 1.43
CA GLY A 539 33.71 -6.73 0.48
C GLY A 539 32.91 -5.54 -0.04
N THR A 540 31.65 -5.78 -0.41
CA THR A 540 30.71 -4.74 -0.84
C THR A 540 30.43 -3.73 0.26
N ILE A 541 30.17 -4.19 1.49
CA ILE A 541 29.93 -3.32 2.65
C ILE A 541 31.17 -2.42 2.91
N ARG A 542 32.37 -3.02 2.96
CA ARG A 542 33.61 -2.24 3.15
C ARG A 542 33.86 -1.23 2.02
N ALA A 543 33.54 -1.58 0.78
CA ALA A 543 33.68 -0.65 -0.34
C ALA A 543 32.69 0.52 -0.24
N LEU A 544 31.47 0.28 0.22
CA LEU A 544 30.49 1.34 0.46
C LEU A 544 30.92 2.29 1.57
N GLU A 545 31.46 1.78 2.68
CA GLU A 545 31.91 2.58 3.81
C GLU A 545 33.24 3.30 3.52
N GLN A 546 34.28 2.57 3.12
CA GLN A 546 35.64 3.07 3.00
C GLN A 546 35.93 3.67 1.62
N GLY A 547 35.30 3.13 0.56
CA GLY A 547 35.49 3.56 -0.80
C GLY A 547 34.59 4.74 -1.17
N PHE A 548 33.29 4.66 -0.87
CA PHE A 548 32.32 5.71 -1.18
C PHE A 548 32.00 6.64 0.00
N GLY A 549 32.28 6.24 1.25
CA GLY A 549 32.06 7.07 2.44
C GLY A 549 30.61 7.08 2.95
N HIS A 550 29.81 6.06 2.62
CA HIS A 550 28.47 5.90 3.20
C HIS A 550 28.57 5.43 4.65
N LYS A 551 27.64 5.88 5.50
CA LYS A 551 27.33 5.17 6.74
C LYS A 551 26.40 4.01 6.39
N VAL A 552 26.77 2.78 6.79
CA VAL A 552 25.98 1.58 6.53
C VAL A 552 25.39 1.03 7.82
N GLU A 553 24.09 0.74 7.81
CA GLU A 553 23.38 0.08 8.89
C GLU A 553 22.80 -1.25 8.39
N ILE A 554 23.26 -2.37 8.96
CA ILE A 554 22.80 -3.71 8.56
C ILE A 554 21.64 -4.14 9.44
N LYS A 555 20.51 -4.46 8.78
CA LYS A 555 19.33 -5.07 9.40
C LYS A 555 19.28 -6.56 9.07
N LYS A 556 18.70 -7.36 9.95
CA LYS A 556 18.57 -8.81 9.74
C LYS A 556 17.64 -9.10 8.56
N PHE A 557 18.02 -10.04 7.70
CA PHE A 557 17.11 -10.57 6.67
C PHE A 557 16.36 -11.81 7.18
N PRO A 558 15.06 -11.99 6.95
CA PRO A 558 14.11 -10.99 6.43
C PRO A 558 13.69 -9.99 7.52
N ASP A 559 13.51 -8.73 7.15
CA ASP A 559 13.06 -7.68 8.06
C ASP A 559 11.77 -7.02 7.56
N LEU A 560 10.75 -6.95 8.41
CA LEU A 560 9.48 -6.28 8.13
C LEU A 560 9.66 -4.80 7.75
N TYR A 561 10.74 -4.17 8.21
CA TYR A 561 11.11 -2.80 7.89
C TYR A 561 11.15 -2.53 6.37
N PHE A 562 11.64 -3.48 5.56
CA PHE A 562 11.73 -3.35 4.10
C PHE A 562 10.43 -3.71 3.36
N GLY A 563 9.32 -3.84 4.09
CA GLY A 563 8.02 -4.13 3.54
C GLY A 563 7.72 -5.62 3.39
N GLY A 564 6.94 -5.97 2.38
CA GLY A 564 6.51 -7.35 2.13
C GLY A 564 5.81 -7.42 0.78
N PRO A 565 6.56 -7.46 -0.35
CA PRO A 565 5.96 -7.51 -1.67
C PRO A 565 5.11 -8.77 -1.86
N ASN A 566 3.93 -8.60 -2.47
CA ASN A 566 3.07 -9.71 -2.89
C ASN A 566 2.77 -9.50 -4.37
N ALA A 567 3.26 -10.37 -5.21
CA ALA A 567 3.34 -10.10 -6.63
C ALA A 567 2.98 -11.31 -7.49
N ILE A 568 2.61 -11.02 -8.73
CA ILE A 568 2.28 -12.03 -9.74
C ILE A 568 3.13 -11.79 -10.98
N GLU A 569 3.67 -12.88 -11.52
CA GLU A 569 4.33 -12.94 -12.81
C GLU A 569 3.48 -13.73 -13.79
N ARG A 570 3.44 -13.29 -15.06
CA ARG A 570 2.90 -14.07 -16.16
C ARG A 570 4.03 -14.53 -17.08
N GLY A 571 4.14 -15.82 -17.31
CA GLY A 571 5.12 -16.41 -18.21
C GLY A 571 5.04 -15.82 -19.62
N LEU A 572 6.20 -15.54 -20.23
CA LEU A 572 6.28 -14.92 -21.56
C LEU A 572 5.82 -15.87 -22.66
N PHE A 573 6.09 -17.17 -22.52
CA PHE A 573 5.88 -18.19 -23.56
C PHE A 573 4.61 -19.00 -23.31
N ASP A 574 4.42 -19.46 -22.09
CA ASP A 574 3.31 -20.34 -21.70
C ASP A 574 2.09 -19.57 -21.15
N GLY A 575 2.26 -18.31 -20.80
CA GLY A 575 1.20 -17.46 -20.23
C GLY A 575 0.79 -17.87 -18.81
N ARG A 576 1.47 -18.85 -18.20
CA ARG A 576 1.20 -19.34 -16.84
C ARG A 576 1.44 -18.26 -15.81
N LEU A 577 0.55 -18.15 -14.85
CA LEU A 577 0.64 -17.19 -13.76
C LEU A 577 1.42 -17.80 -12.59
N THR A 578 2.35 -17.06 -12.01
CA THR A 578 3.04 -17.44 -10.78
C THR A 578 2.85 -16.32 -9.75
N GLY A 579 2.21 -16.62 -8.64
CA GLY A 579 2.04 -15.73 -7.50
C GLY A 579 3.07 -16.04 -6.43
N VAL A 580 3.62 -14.99 -5.82
CA VAL A 580 4.61 -15.08 -4.74
C VAL A 580 4.22 -14.17 -3.58
N GLY A 581 4.12 -14.77 -2.39
CA GLY A 581 3.93 -14.05 -1.13
C GLY A 581 5.26 -13.85 -0.41
N SER A 582 5.51 -12.64 0.09
CA SER A 582 6.75 -12.29 0.79
C SER A 582 6.96 -13.08 2.07
N VAL A 583 8.20 -13.49 2.31
CA VAL A 583 8.62 -14.10 3.59
C VAL A 583 8.68 -13.08 4.73
N ARG A 584 8.79 -11.77 4.42
CA ARG A 584 8.94 -10.71 5.44
C ARG A 584 7.66 -10.46 6.25
N ARG A 585 6.48 -10.85 5.71
CA ARG A 585 5.20 -10.49 6.33
C ARG A 585 4.14 -11.61 6.33
N GLY A 586 4.54 -12.84 6.12
CA GLY A 586 3.57 -13.94 6.12
C GLY A 586 2.74 -14.06 4.84
N GLY A 587 3.09 -13.33 3.77
CA GLY A 587 2.38 -13.34 2.49
C GLY A 587 2.25 -14.73 1.86
N ALA A 588 1.22 -14.92 1.02
CA ALA A 588 0.96 -16.15 0.29
C ALA A 588 0.32 -15.86 -1.07
N ALA A 589 0.36 -16.83 -1.94
CA ALA A 589 -0.46 -16.90 -3.15
C ALA A 589 -1.56 -17.94 -3.00
N ALA A 590 -2.71 -17.71 -3.65
CA ALA A 590 -3.80 -18.68 -3.72
C ALA A 590 -4.41 -18.68 -5.14
N ALA A 591 -4.87 -19.84 -5.57
CA ALA A 591 -5.49 -20.04 -6.87
C ALA A 591 -6.62 -21.06 -6.79
N PRO A 592 -7.58 -21.04 -7.74
CA PRO A 592 -8.50 -22.14 -7.98
C PRO A 592 -7.75 -23.47 -8.16
N GLU A 593 -8.33 -24.59 -7.68
CA GLU A 593 -7.76 -25.91 -7.93
C GLU A 593 -7.73 -26.23 -9.44
N ASN A 594 -6.67 -26.94 -9.87
CA ASN A 594 -6.47 -27.32 -11.27
C ASN A 594 -7.40 -28.44 -11.73
#